data_52aede3813c0dff3043fef9d25de1a41
#
_entry.id   52aede3813c0dff3043fef9d25de1a41
#
_cell.length_a   1.000
_cell.length_b   1.000
_cell.length_c   1.000
_cell.angle_alpha   90.00
_cell.angle_beta   90.00
_cell.angle_gamma   90.00
#
_symmetry.space_group_name_H-M   'P 1'
#
loop_
_entity.id
_entity.type
_entity.pdbx_description
1 polymer ?
#
loop_
_entity_poly.entity_id
_entity_poly.type
_entity_poly.pdbx_seq_one_letter_code
_entity_poly.pdbx_strand_id
1 'polypeptide(L)'
;MSSKDSETAPTQRLPGSAGGGATAYGTELRGRFRYRLLKRLGRGSFGSVYLARCVDHDPRRDDSPPERVAVKILRTSKGPALDMLRRELAALLAIQTDRIPHVFDWSLEGERAFVVMQYFPAGSLRDVMPLQGPPEEATVWRMLADLLAALDVAHRASMLHLDIKPANVLLDASGGFVLTDFGVAQSSRMHRGLLPFSVGTRGYQAPEQKNERFDEYDLRTDLYSLGATAWALATGIHLADREELMRPEDGDWIYGLPPLSEYRIKCSRELEETVMSMLHIDPERRPGSVAEVMARVRAAISGAPYAADAMTALRRSNVTDDEVDTLITSLVDPLLSALCRQPGFRRHFVKFDDNEVLCAEGEHSYYAFLLLRGTVLVERNGREVTRVTGEGSFLGEVATLTSLSRTATLRAAGTAWAVVLNAAELERFVTSNPAMGLRVIRSLARRLSKQPPSSKGRE
;
A
#
# COMPACT_ATOMS: atom_id res chain seq x y z
N MET A 1 -40.65 -23.15 67.16
CA MET A 1 -41.91 -23.28 66.44
C MET A 1 -41.85 -22.31 65.32
N SER A 2 -41.68 -22.78 64.24
CA SER A 2 -42.44 -23.05 63.04
C SER A 2 -42.05 -22.03 61.99
N SER A 3 -41.24 -22.41 61.04
CA SER A 3 -41.55 -22.96 59.72
C SER A 3 -42.10 -21.93 58.72
N LYS A 4 -41.31 -21.66 57.65
CA LYS A 4 -41.70 -21.77 56.24
C LYS A 4 -42.44 -20.60 55.64
N ASP A 5 -42.26 -20.22 54.46
CA ASP A 5 -42.13 -20.97 53.20
C ASP A 5 -41.39 -20.19 52.15
N SER A 6 -40.72 -20.93 51.29
CA SER A 6 -40.10 -20.49 50.06
C SER A 6 -41.17 -20.26 49.01
N GLU A 7 -41.26 -19.07 48.46
CA GLU A 7 -41.99 -18.79 47.23
C GLU A 7 -41.05 -18.35 46.12
N THR A 8 -40.92 -19.22 45.14
CA THR A 8 -40.27 -19.00 43.86
C THR A 8 -41.11 -18.03 43.04
N ALA A 9 -40.57 -16.84 42.79
CA ALA A 9 -41.15 -15.90 41.85
C ALA A 9 -40.89 -16.34 40.39
N PRO A 10 -41.88 -16.23 39.50
CA PRO A 10 -41.76 -16.67 38.13
C PRO A 10 -40.92 -15.69 37.29
N THR A 11 -40.02 -16.25 36.53
CA THR A 11 -39.19 -15.57 35.50
C THR A 11 -40.12 -14.94 34.45
N GLN A 12 -40.27 -13.63 34.46
CA GLN A 12 -40.94 -12.91 33.39
C GLN A 12 -40.02 -12.91 32.14
N ARG A 13 -40.49 -13.61 31.11
CA ARG A 13 -39.99 -13.46 29.73
C ARG A 13 -40.42 -12.09 29.23
N LEU A 14 -39.42 -11.21 28.94
CA LEU A 14 -39.68 -10.01 28.16
C LEU A 14 -39.87 -10.37 26.68
N PRO A 15 -40.84 -9.74 25.98
CA PRO A 15 -41.14 -10.05 24.60
C PRO A 15 -40.07 -9.57 23.65
N GLY A 16 -39.86 -10.33 22.55
CA GLY A 16 -38.82 -10.21 21.58
C GLY A 16 -38.68 -8.85 20.91
N SER A 17 -37.46 -8.42 20.76
CA SER A 17 -37.04 -7.51 19.69
C SER A 17 -36.53 -8.34 18.51
N ALA A 18 -37.32 -8.38 17.45
CA ALA A 18 -36.91 -8.89 16.15
C ALA A 18 -35.82 -8.00 15.58
N GLY A 19 -34.71 -8.59 15.11
CA GLY A 19 -33.73 -7.88 14.30
C GLY A 19 -32.27 -8.35 14.51
N GLY A 20 -31.76 -9.24 13.67
CA GLY A 20 -30.37 -9.56 13.57
C GLY A 20 -29.93 -10.75 14.43
N GLY A 21 -30.05 -11.96 13.88
CA GLY A 21 -29.68 -13.21 14.55
C GLY A 21 -28.22 -13.20 14.99
N ALA A 22 -27.99 -13.03 16.30
CA ALA A 22 -26.67 -13.24 16.90
C ALA A 22 -26.29 -14.71 16.67
N THR A 23 -25.16 -14.92 15.98
CA THR A 23 -24.60 -16.25 15.79
C THR A 23 -24.23 -16.79 17.16
N ALA A 24 -24.91 -17.83 17.63
CA ALA A 24 -24.69 -18.39 18.96
C ALA A 24 -23.34 -19.12 19.02
N TYR A 25 -22.67 -19.04 20.16
CA TYR A 25 -21.50 -19.88 20.45
C TYR A 25 -21.88 -21.36 20.28
N GLY A 26 -20.96 -22.17 19.75
CA GLY A 26 -21.21 -23.56 19.44
C GLY A 26 -21.89 -23.80 18.08
N THR A 27 -22.29 -22.76 17.36
CA THR A 27 -22.81 -22.91 15.99
C THR A 27 -21.74 -23.53 15.10
N GLU A 28 -22.13 -24.54 14.33
CA GLU A 28 -21.27 -25.14 13.28
C GLU A 28 -21.58 -24.48 11.94
N LEU A 29 -20.50 -24.17 11.23
CA LEU A 29 -20.52 -23.73 9.85
C LEU A 29 -19.94 -24.84 8.99
N ARG A 30 -20.47 -25.01 7.78
CA ARG A 30 -20.03 -26.03 6.83
C ARG A 30 -19.61 -25.39 5.51
N GLY A 31 -18.33 -25.44 5.25
CA GLY A 31 -17.72 -25.21 3.96
C GLY A 31 -17.19 -26.54 3.40
N ARG A 32 -15.96 -26.56 2.90
CA ARG A 32 -15.22 -27.78 2.61
C ARG A 32 -14.96 -28.61 3.86
N PHE A 33 -14.77 -27.91 5.02
CA PHE A 33 -14.61 -28.49 6.35
C PHE A 33 -15.71 -27.96 7.28
N ARG A 34 -15.81 -28.53 8.50
CA ARG A 34 -16.74 -28.09 9.55
C ARG A 34 -16.01 -27.22 10.57
N TYR A 35 -16.63 -26.12 10.94
CA TYR A 35 -16.06 -25.14 11.87
C TYR A 35 -17.02 -24.83 13.00
N ARG A 36 -16.59 -25.05 14.26
CA ARG A 36 -17.38 -24.71 15.46
C ARG A 36 -16.93 -23.38 16.01
N LEU A 37 -17.84 -22.42 16.09
CA LEU A 37 -17.57 -21.08 16.62
C LEU A 37 -17.32 -21.13 18.13
N LEU A 38 -16.21 -20.55 18.58
CA LEU A 38 -15.78 -20.54 19.98
C LEU A 38 -15.96 -19.19 20.65
N LYS A 39 -15.43 -18.12 20.06
CA LYS A 39 -15.40 -16.79 20.63
C LYS A 39 -15.44 -15.75 19.52
N ARG A 40 -16.17 -14.65 19.73
CA ARG A 40 -16.12 -13.51 18.81
C ARG A 40 -14.83 -12.73 19.05
N LEU A 41 -14.05 -12.50 18.00
CA LEU A 41 -12.82 -11.73 17.99
C LEU A 41 -13.09 -10.26 17.71
N GLY A 42 -14.02 -9.96 16.79
CA GLY A 42 -14.32 -8.59 16.40
C GLY A 42 -15.71 -8.44 15.75
N ARG A 43 -16.14 -7.18 15.62
CA ARG A 43 -17.37 -6.80 14.91
C ARG A 43 -17.05 -5.63 14.00
N GLY A 44 -17.27 -5.82 12.70
CA GLY A 44 -17.13 -4.78 11.68
C GLY A 44 -18.49 -4.33 11.14
N SER A 45 -18.46 -3.39 10.20
CA SER A 45 -19.67 -2.83 9.56
C SER A 45 -20.47 -3.89 8.82
N PHE A 46 -19.80 -4.84 8.16
CA PHE A 46 -20.44 -5.84 7.29
C PHE A 46 -20.59 -7.21 7.93
N GLY A 47 -19.90 -7.49 9.04
CA GLY A 47 -19.93 -8.81 9.65
C GLY A 47 -19.27 -8.89 11.01
N SER A 48 -19.02 -10.11 11.46
CA SER A 48 -18.28 -10.39 12.68
C SER A 48 -17.22 -11.46 12.43
N VAL A 49 -16.08 -11.34 13.10
CA VAL A 49 -14.99 -12.33 13.06
C VAL A 49 -15.04 -13.15 14.33
N TYR A 50 -14.93 -14.46 14.19
CA TYR A 50 -14.95 -15.42 15.29
C TYR A 50 -13.68 -16.27 15.26
N LEU A 51 -13.16 -16.60 16.43
CA LEU A 51 -12.32 -17.76 16.62
C LEU A 51 -13.18 -19.01 16.45
N ALA A 52 -12.75 -19.94 15.65
CA ALA A 52 -13.41 -21.23 15.45
C ALA A 52 -12.42 -22.38 15.55
N ARG A 53 -12.96 -23.57 15.86
CA ARG A 53 -12.23 -24.84 15.79
C ARG A 53 -12.60 -25.54 14.50
N CYS A 54 -11.60 -25.96 13.72
CA CYS A 54 -11.81 -26.90 12.62
C CYS A 54 -12.11 -28.27 13.22
N VAL A 55 -13.33 -28.78 13.02
CA VAL A 55 -13.78 -30.06 13.58
C VAL A 55 -13.15 -31.23 12.82
N ASP A 56 -12.92 -31.04 11.52
CA ASP A 56 -12.35 -32.04 10.62
C ASP A 56 -10.81 -31.86 10.46
N HIS A 57 -10.18 -31.17 11.41
CA HIS A 57 -8.71 -31.00 11.41
C HIS A 57 -7.99 -32.34 11.42
N ASP A 58 -7.12 -32.55 10.44
CA ASP A 58 -6.22 -33.70 10.37
C ASP A 58 -4.80 -33.23 10.03
N PRO A 59 -3.85 -33.30 10.97
CA PRO A 59 -2.47 -32.83 10.75
C PRO A 59 -1.69 -33.65 9.71
N ARG A 60 -2.23 -34.79 9.23
CA ARG A 60 -1.61 -35.61 8.18
C ARG A 60 -1.99 -35.17 6.78
N ARG A 61 -2.91 -34.22 6.66
CA ARG A 61 -3.39 -33.73 5.37
C ARG A 61 -2.86 -32.32 5.14
N ASP A 62 -2.11 -32.12 4.08
CA ASP A 62 -1.52 -30.84 3.68
C ASP A 62 -2.59 -29.76 3.42
N ASP A 63 -3.80 -30.18 3.01
CA ASP A 63 -4.92 -29.28 2.70
C ASP A 63 -5.85 -29.02 3.89
N SER A 64 -5.56 -29.60 5.07
CA SER A 64 -6.38 -29.43 6.28
C SER A 64 -6.08 -28.09 6.93
N PRO A 65 -7.12 -27.27 7.23
CA PRO A 65 -6.91 -26.06 8.02
C PRO A 65 -6.34 -26.36 9.40
N PRO A 66 -5.63 -25.43 10.05
CA PRO A 66 -5.20 -25.57 11.44
C PRO A 66 -6.40 -25.81 12.38
N GLU A 67 -6.15 -26.42 13.55
CA GLU A 67 -7.21 -26.66 14.54
C GLU A 67 -7.94 -25.35 14.91
N ARG A 68 -7.24 -24.22 15.00
CA ARG A 68 -7.82 -22.91 15.30
C ARG A 68 -7.70 -22.00 14.10
N VAL A 69 -8.84 -21.42 13.72
CA VAL A 69 -8.97 -20.53 12.58
C VAL A 69 -9.78 -19.29 12.95
N ALA A 70 -9.63 -18.22 12.18
CA ALA A 70 -10.52 -17.08 12.22
C ALA A 70 -11.59 -17.23 11.14
N VAL A 71 -12.86 -16.97 11.50
CA VAL A 71 -13.98 -17.04 10.57
C VAL A 71 -14.71 -15.71 10.54
N LYS A 72 -14.67 -15.04 9.37
CA LYS A 72 -15.44 -13.82 9.10
C LYS A 72 -16.78 -14.20 8.53
N ILE A 73 -17.86 -13.83 9.24
CA ILE A 73 -19.24 -14.13 8.88
C ILE A 73 -19.97 -12.82 8.57
N LEU A 74 -20.64 -12.75 7.43
CA LEU A 74 -21.50 -11.63 7.08
C LEU A 74 -22.80 -11.62 7.89
N ARG A 75 -23.34 -10.42 8.12
CA ARG A 75 -24.68 -10.24 8.71
C ARG A 75 -25.81 -10.63 7.75
N THR A 76 -25.54 -10.49 6.46
CA THR A 76 -26.47 -10.84 5.38
C THR A 76 -25.71 -11.50 4.25
N SER A 77 -26.31 -12.53 3.67
CA SER A 77 -25.75 -13.25 2.51
C SER A 77 -26.22 -12.66 1.18
N LYS A 78 -26.69 -11.42 1.15
CA LYS A 78 -27.25 -10.78 -0.04
C LYS A 78 -26.81 -9.31 -0.13
N GLY A 79 -26.89 -8.77 -1.34
CA GLY A 79 -26.65 -7.36 -1.63
C GLY A 79 -25.18 -6.93 -1.49
N PRO A 80 -24.91 -5.62 -1.31
CA PRO A 80 -23.57 -5.04 -1.37
C PRO A 80 -22.55 -5.68 -0.42
N ALA A 81 -22.98 -6.16 0.75
CA ALA A 81 -22.09 -6.82 1.71
C ALA A 81 -21.50 -8.14 1.17
N LEU A 82 -22.31 -8.92 0.43
CA LEU A 82 -21.82 -10.14 -0.21
C LEU A 82 -20.84 -9.82 -1.36
N ASP A 83 -21.12 -8.78 -2.13
CA ASP A 83 -20.24 -8.38 -3.21
C ASP A 83 -18.89 -7.84 -2.69
N MET A 84 -18.89 -7.19 -1.53
CA MET A 84 -17.66 -6.80 -0.83
C MET A 84 -16.87 -8.03 -0.36
N LEU A 85 -17.53 -9.02 0.24
CA LEU A 85 -16.85 -10.25 0.67
C LEU A 85 -16.28 -11.04 -0.51
N ARG A 86 -16.98 -11.07 -1.65
CA ARG A 86 -16.48 -11.70 -2.88
C ARG A 86 -15.20 -11.01 -3.37
N ARG A 87 -15.17 -9.68 -3.32
CA ARG A 87 -13.98 -8.89 -3.71
C ARG A 87 -12.83 -9.12 -2.74
N GLU A 88 -13.10 -9.06 -1.42
CA GLU A 88 -12.10 -9.35 -0.41
C GLU A 88 -11.51 -10.75 -0.58
N LEU A 89 -12.36 -11.76 -0.77
CA LEU A 89 -11.92 -13.12 -1.00
C LEU A 89 -11.07 -13.24 -2.29
N ALA A 90 -11.52 -12.63 -3.39
CA ALA A 90 -10.77 -12.63 -4.64
C ALA A 90 -9.39 -11.96 -4.47
N ALA A 91 -9.33 -10.87 -3.68
CA ALA A 91 -8.09 -10.22 -3.31
C ALA A 91 -7.16 -11.15 -2.56
N LEU A 92 -7.64 -11.71 -1.46
CA LEU A 92 -6.87 -12.59 -0.59
C LEU A 92 -6.36 -13.85 -1.33
N LEU A 93 -7.14 -14.37 -2.27
CA LEU A 93 -6.73 -15.51 -3.10
C LEU A 93 -5.72 -15.15 -4.20
N ALA A 94 -5.78 -13.92 -4.72
CA ALA A 94 -4.86 -13.43 -5.75
C ALA A 94 -3.49 -13.01 -5.18
N ILE A 95 -3.46 -12.62 -3.90
CA ILE A 95 -2.26 -12.11 -3.23
C ILE A 95 -1.65 -13.22 -2.38
N GLN A 96 -0.49 -13.73 -2.78
CA GLN A 96 0.25 -14.73 -2.00
C GLN A 96 1.46 -14.08 -1.33
N THR A 97 1.37 -13.86 -0.02
CA THR A 97 2.45 -13.35 0.83
C THR A 97 2.17 -13.74 2.29
N ASP A 98 3.21 -13.97 3.07
CA ASP A 98 3.12 -14.23 4.51
C ASP A 98 2.66 -12.99 5.32
N ARG A 99 2.54 -11.84 4.66
CA ARG A 99 2.10 -10.56 5.26
C ARG A 99 0.62 -10.28 5.10
N ILE A 100 -0.16 -11.27 4.62
CA ILE A 100 -1.61 -11.25 4.50
C ILE A 100 -2.13 -12.60 5.02
N PRO A 101 -3.27 -12.64 5.76
CA PRO A 101 -3.79 -13.89 6.31
C PRO A 101 -4.06 -14.93 5.22
N HIS A 102 -3.58 -16.15 5.42
CA HIS A 102 -3.90 -17.26 4.51
C HIS A 102 -5.39 -17.61 4.61
N VAL A 103 -6.05 -17.84 3.46
CA VAL A 103 -7.44 -18.31 3.36
C VAL A 103 -7.45 -19.82 3.19
N PHE A 104 -8.16 -20.53 4.07
CA PHE A 104 -8.28 -21.97 4.06
C PHE A 104 -9.55 -22.48 3.40
N ASP A 105 -10.67 -21.74 3.59
CA ASP A 105 -11.99 -22.20 3.13
C ASP A 105 -12.96 -21.02 3.07
N TRP A 106 -14.07 -21.16 2.36
CA TRP A 106 -15.14 -20.17 2.30
C TRP A 106 -16.46 -20.79 1.87
N SER A 107 -17.56 -20.10 2.16
CA SER A 107 -18.86 -20.33 1.57
C SER A 107 -19.54 -18.99 1.32
N LEU A 108 -19.92 -18.76 0.07
CA LEU A 108 -20.62 -17.54 -0.36
C LEU A 108 -22.10 -17.80 -0.68
N GLU A 109 -22.53 -19.04 -0.50
CA GLU A 109 -23.89 -19.52 -0.75
C GLU A 109 -24.56 -19.94 0.57
N GLY A 110 -25.89 -20.03 0.55
CA GLY A 110 -26.69 -20.45 1.72
C GLY A 110 -27.08 -19.28 2.63
N GLU A 111 -27.47 -19.61 3.86
CA GLU A 111 -27.98 -18.63 4.82
C GLU A 111 -26.91 -17.66 5.35
N ARG A 112 -25.65 -18.08 5.37
CA ARG A 112 -24.52 -17.34 5.94
C ARG A 112 -23.29 -17.44 5.06
N ALA A 113 -22.93 -16.33 4.44
CA ALA A 113 -21.64 -16.25 3.76
C ALA A 113 -20.51 -16.05 4.77
N PHE A 114 -19.41 -16.80 4.60
CA PHE A 114 -18.23 -16.71 5.47
C PHE A 114 -16.93 -17.01 4.73
N VAL A 115 -15.82 -16.53 5.32
CA VAL A 115 -14.45 -16.86 4.91
C VAL A 115 -13.68 -17.35 6.13
N VAL A 116 -12.91 -18.42 5.95
CA VAL A 116 -12.05 -19.05 6.98
C VAL A 116 -10.61 -18.70 6.66
N MET A 117 -9.94 -18.09 7.62
CA MET A 117 -8.58 -17.58 7.43
C MET A 117 -7.70 -17.89 8.65
N GLN A 118 -6.42 -17.64 8.48
CA GLN A 118 -5.42 -17.80 9.53
C GLN A 118 -5.79 -16.99 10.77
N TYR A 119 -5.65 -17.63 11.95
CA TYR A 119 -5.87 -17.01 13.24
C TYR A 119 -4.56 -16.52 13.84
N PHE A 120 -4.55 -15.30 14.33
CA PHE A 120 -3.42 -14.64 14.99
C PHE A 120 -3.72 -14.46 16.48
N PRO A 121 -3.13 -15.29 17.37
CA PRO A 121 -3.45 -15.27 18.80
C PRO A 121 -3.07 -13.98 19.52
N ALA A 122 -2.03 -13.29 19.04
CA ALA A 122 -1.56 -12.05 19.63
C ALA A 122 -2.51 -10.86 19.40
N GLY A 123 -3.51 -11.02 18.53
CA GLY A 123 -4.49 -9.98 18.24
C GLY A 123 -3.99 -8.92 17.26
N SER A 124 -4.63 -7.75 17.31
CA SER A 124 -4.29 -6.62 16.45
C SER A 124 -3.36 -5.62 17.15
N LEU A 125 -2.71 -4.79 16.36
CA LEU A 125 -1.91 -3.67 16.85
C LEU A 125 -2.73 -2.74 17.75
N ARG A 126 -4.02 -2.53 17.44
CA ARG A 126 -4.95 -1.78 18.30
C ARG A 126 -5.05 -2.36 19.71
N ASP A 127 -5.00 -3.70 19.84
CA ASP A 127 -5.17 -4.36 21.13
C ASP A 127 -3.92 -4.26 22.01
N VAL A 128 -2.73 -4.15 21.39
CA VAL A 128 -1.44 -4.16 22.11
C VAL A 128 -0.87 -2.76 22.37
N MET A 129 -1.13 -1.77 21.50
CA MET A 129 -0.61 -0.40 21.65
C MET A 129 -0.89 0.24 23.02
N PRO A 130 -2.12 0.17 23.59
CA PRO A 130 -2.41 0.81 24.89
C PRO A 130 -1.68 0.16 26.05
N LEU A 131 -1.22 -1.09 25.90
CA LEU A 131 -0.63 -1.89 26.97
C LEU A 131 0.87 -1.71 27.10
N GLN A 132 1.55 -1.30 26.02
CA GLN A 132 3.00 -1.31 25.93
C GLN A 132 3.63 0.09 25.85
N GLY A 133 2.80 1.13 25.64
CA GLY A 133 3.31 2.49 25.33
C GLY A 133 3.98 2.55 23.94
N PRO A 134 4.66 3.68 23.63
CA PRO A 134 5.40 3.81 22.39
C PRO A 134 6.53 2.76 22.32
N PRO A 135 6.62 1.99 21.23
CA PRO A 135 7.64 0.97 21.08
C PRO A 135 9.00 1.60 20.72
N GLU A 136 10.04 0.76 20.72
CA GLU A 136 11.32 1.13 20.11
C GLU A 136 11.17 1.40 18.61
N GLU A 137 11.96 2.32 18.10
CA GLU A 137 11.96 2.70 16.69
C GLU A 137 12.09 1.52 15.73
N ALA A 138 12.93 0.52 16.09
CA ALA A 138 13.10 -0.70 15.31
C ALA A 138 11.78 -1.45 15.05
N THR A 139 10.81 -1.35 15.98
CA THR A 139 9.48 -1.95 15.83
C THR A 139 8.65 -1.21 14.78
N VAL A 140 8.75 0.12 14.74
CA VAL A 140 8.06 0.94 13.73
C VAL A 140 8.62 0.64 12.33
N TRP A 141 9.96 0.56 12.21
CA TRP A 141 10.61 0.18 10.96
C TRP A 141 10.21 -1.22 10.48
N ARG A 142 10.12 -2.19 11.41
CA ARG A 142 9.65 -3.55 11.08
C ARG A 142 8.21 -3.52 10.58
N MET A 143 7.32 -2.81 11.27
CA MET A 143 5.92 -2.68 10.83
C MET A 143 5.85 -2.07 9.43
N LEU A 144 6.59 -1.00 9.16
CA LEU A 144 6.64 -0.40 7.84
C LEU A 144 7.12 -1.41 6.79
N ALA A 145 8.20 -2.15 7.06
CA ALA A 145 8.73 -3.17 6.14
C ALA A 145 7.69 -4.26 5.81
N ASP A 146 7.04 -4.80 6.84
CA ASP A 146 6.06 -5.88 6.70
C ASP A 146 4.81 -5.42 5.93
N LEU A 147 4.25 -4.25 6.27
CA LEU A 147 3.05 -3.74 5.62
C LEU A 147 3.32 -3.23 4.20
N LEU A 148 4.48 -2.64 3.94
CA LEU A 148 4.89 -2.29 2.59
C LEU A 148 5.05 -3.54 1.71
N ALA A 149 5.55 -4.66 2.26
CA ALA A 149 5.63 -5.91 1.51
C ALA A 149 4.23 -6.44 1.14
N ALA A 150 3.24 -6.33 2.03
CA ALA A 150 1.85 -6.66 1.73
C ALA A 150 1.26 -5.74 0.65
N LEU A 151 1.47 -4.43 0.78
CA LEU A 151 0.96 -3.42 -0.16
C LEU A 151 1.61 -3.53 -1.54
N ASP A 152 2.90 -3.86 -1.63
CA ASP A 152 3.57 -4.03 -2.91
C ASP A 152 2.90 -5.11 -3.77
N VAL A 153 2.56 -6.25 -3.15
CA VAL A 153 1.86 -7.34 -3.86
C VAL A 153 0.43 -6.95 -4.21
N ALA A 154 -0.30 -6.27 -3.30
CA ALA A 154 -1.66 -5.80 -3.55
C ALA A 154 -1.70 -4.77 -4.69
N HIS A 155 -0.82 -3.77 -4.67
CA HIS A 155 -0.77 -2.72 -5.68
C HIS A 155 -0.37 -3.25 -7.06
N ARG A 156 0.54 -4.24 -7.14
CA ARG A 156 0.85 -4.94 -8.41
C ARG A 156 -0.37 -5.68 -8.96
N ALA A 157 -1.25 -6.18 -8.10
CA ALA A 157 -2.53 -6.75 -8.50
C ALA A 157 -3.59 -5.66 -8.80
N SER A 158 -3.21 -4.38 -8.86
CA SER A 158 -4.09 -3.23 -9.04
C SER A 158 -5.16 -3.10 -7.96
N MET A 159 -4.83 -3.44 -6.72
CA MET A 159 -5.74 -3.40 -5.59
C MET A 159 -5.27 -2.41 -4.55
N LEU A 160 -6.18 -1.50 -4.15
CA LEU A 160 -6.00 -0.57 -3.04
C LEU A 160 -6.68 -1.13 -1.80
N HIS A 161 -6.06 -0.98 -0.63
CA HIS A 161 -6.62 -1.46 0.64
C HIS A 161 -7.69 -0.53 1.21
N LEU A 162 -7.42 0.78 1.25
CA LEU A 162 -8.30 1.89 1.62
C LEU A 162 -8.77 1.93 3.10
N ASP A 163 -8.35 1.00 3.96
CA ASP A 163 -8.68 1.01 5.40
C ASP A 163 -7.52 0.51 6.28
N ILE A 164 -6.29 1.00 6.01
CA ILE A 164 -5.11 0.67 6.83
C ILE A 164 -5.21 1.42 8.15
N LYS A 165 -5.17 0.67 9.25
CA LYS A 165 -5.28 1.17 10.63
C LYS A 165 -4.79 0.11 11.63
N PRO A 166 -4.48 0.47 12.88
CA PRO A 166 -4.01 -0.50 13.89
C PRO A 166 -4.92 -1.70 14.11
N ALA A 167 -6.24 -1.56 13.93
CA ALA A 167 -7.19 -2.67 14.08
C ALA A 167 -7.08 -3.71 12.94
N ASN A 168 -6.55 -3.32 11.79
CA ASN A 168 -6.37 -4.17 10.61
C ASN A 168 -4.91 -4.64 10.44
N VAL A 169 -4.07 -4.41 11.44
CA VAL A 169 -2.69 -4.91 11.51
C VAL A 169 -2.64 -5.95 12.61
N LEU A 170 -2.45 -7.22 12.25
CA LEU A 170 -2.35 -8.35 13.18
C LEU A 170 -0.89 -8.65 13.49
N LEU A 171 -0.64 -9.29 14.64
CA LEU A 171 0.70 -9.71 15.05
C LEU A 171 0.83 -11.23 14.90
N ASP A 172 1.86 -11.67 14.20
CA ASP A 172 2.22 -13.08 14.09
C ASP A 172 3.00 -13.56 15.33
N ALA A 173 3.26 -14.87 15.40
CA ALA A 173 3.96 -15.47 16.52
C ALA A 173 5.46 -15.06 16.61
N SER A 174 6.04 -14.52 15.55
CA SER A 174 7.41 -14.03 15.50
C SER A 174 7.53 -12.54 15.84
N GLY A 175 6.40 -11.87 16.12
CA GLY A 175 6.32 -10.42 16.32
C GLY A 175 6.34 -9.63 15.00
N GLY A 176 6.09 -10.29 13.87
CA GLY A 176 5.88 -9.66 12.57
C GLY A 176 4.46 -9.10 12.43
N PHE A 177 4.25 -8.23 11.44
CA PHE A 177 2.99 -7.57 11.20
C PHE A 177 2.33 -8.10 9.93
N VAL A 178 1.01 -8.32 10.00
CA VAL A 178 0.19 -8.91 8.94
C VAL A 178 -1.00 -8.00 8.67
N LEU A 179 -1.18 -7.59 7.41
CA LEU A 179 -2.27 -6.71 6.98
C LEU A 179 -3.51 -7.53 6.66
N THR A 180 -4.62 -7.22 7.30
CA THR A 180 -5.90 -7.92 7.14
C THR A 180 -7.03 -6.98 6.77
N ASP A 181 -8.18 -7.55 6.44
CA ASP A 181 -9.43 -6.82 6.16
C ASP A 181 -9.40 -5.99 4.86
N PHE A 182 -9.17 -6.69 3.74
CA PHE A 182 -9.30 -6.14 2.39
C PHE A 182 -10.78 -5.92 1.96
N GLY A 183 -11.72 -5.86 2.93
CA GLY A 183 -13.17 -5.80 2.66
C GLY A 183 -13.66 -4.58 1.93
N VAL A 184 -12.86 -3.52 1.93
CA VAL A 184 -13.09 -2.30 1.11
C VAL A 184 -12.12 -2.19 -0.05
N ALA A 185 -11.25 -3.20 -0.23
CA ALA A 185 -10.28 -3.20 -1.31
C ALA A 185 -10.95 -2.98 -2.67
N GLN A 186 -10.40 -2.10 -3.46
CA GLN A 186 -10.93 -1.70 -4.75
C GLN A 186 -9.87 -1.80 -5.83
N SER A 187 -10.27 -2.28 -7.01
CA SER A 187 -9.41 -2.17 -8.17
C SER A 187 -9.23 -0.70 -8.54
N SER A 188 -8.00 -0.25 -8.73
CA SER A 188 -7.67 1.10 -9.20
C SER A 188 -8.30 1.47 -10.56
N ARG A 189 -8.87 0.47 -11.26
CA ARG A 189 -9.57 0.62 -12.55
C ARG A 189 -11.09 0.72 -12.42
N MET A 190 -11.66 0.61 -11.21
CA MET A 190 -13.11 0.66 -11.05
C MET A 190 -13.63 2.10 -11.08
N HIS A 191 -14.58 2.33 -11.96
CA HIS A 191 -15.23 3.62 -12.22
C HIS A 191 -16.07 4.11 -11.03
N ARG A 192 -16.24 5.44 -10.98
CA ARG A 192 -17.12 6.22 -10.11
C ARG A 192 -18.46 5.52 -9.87
N GLY A 193 -18.89 5.43 -8.60
CA GLY A 193 -20.28 5.10 -8.27
C GLY A 193 -20.53 3.78 -7.57
N LEU A 194 -19.52 2.99 -7.23
CA LEU A 194 -19.70 1.69 -6.56
C LEU A 194 -19.46 1.71 -5.05
N LEU A 195 -18.93 2.80 -4.48
CA LEU A 195 -18.82 2.97 -3.04
C LEU A 195 -19.99 3.83 -2.56
N PRO A 196 -20.90 3.29 -1.75
CA PRO A 196 -22.08 4.02 -1.28
C PRO A 196 -21.79 5.01 -0.15
N PHE A 197 -20.53 5.10 0.34
CA PHE A 197 -20.15 5.95 1.48
C PHE A 197 -18.65 6.22 1.52
N SER A 198 -18.24 7.20 2.35
CA SER A 198 -16.84 7.44 2.72
C SER A 198 -16.20 6.14 3.26
N VAL A 199 -15.13 5.69 2.60
CA VAL A 199 -14.42 4.46 2.91
C VAL A 199 -13.25 4.77 3.83
N GLY A 200 -12.99 3.90 4.79
CA GLY A 200 -11.90 4.01 5.74
C GLY A 200 -12.33 4.45 7.13
N THR A 201 -11.41 4.47 8.06
CA THR A 201 -11.65 4.78 9.46
C THR A 201 -11.17 6.18 9.79
N ARG A 202 -12.04 7.00 10.41
CA ARG A 202 -11.70 8.35 10.88
C ARG A 202 -10.34 8.34 11.61
N GLY A 203 -9.50 9.32 11.31
CA GLY A 203 -8.15 9.43 11.84
C GLY A 203 -7.06 8.80 10.97
N TYR A 204 -7.40 7.80 10.19
CA TYR A 204 -6.45 7.09 9.31
C TYR A 204 -6.75 7.31 7.83
N GLN A 205 -7.91 7.89 7.51
CA GLN A 205 -8.31 8.23 6.14
C GLN A 205 -7.41 9.32 5.57
N ALA A 206 -7.01 9.13 4.32
CA ALA A 206 -6.35 10.18 3.55
C ALA A 206 -7.31 11.37 3.29
N PRO A 207 -6.79 12.60 3.09
CA PRO A 207 -7.62 13.77 2.82
C PRO A 207 -8.60 13.57 1.65
N GLU A 208 -8.15 12.96 0.56
CA GLU A 208 -9.00 12.64 -0.59
C GLU A 208 -10.12 11.64 -0.24
N GLN A 209 -9.90 10.70 0.69
CA GLN A 209 -10.95 9.80 1.20
C GLN A 209 -11.95 10.55 2.07
N LYS A 210 -11.46 11.42 2.95
CA LYS A 210 -12.29 12.21 3.86
C LYS A 210 -13.21 13.16 3.09
N ASN A 211 -12.71 13.72 2.00
CA ASN A 211 -13.42 14.69 1.17
C ASN A 211 -14.11 14.06 -0.05
N GLU A 212 -14.21 12.72 -0.07
CA GLU A 212 -14.94 11.92 -1.06
C GLU A 212 -14.49 12.18 -2.53
N ARG A 213 -13.20 12.47 -2.71
CA ARG A 213 -12.59 12.66 -4.03
C ARG A 213 -12.18 11.33 -4.64
N PHE A 214 -13.16 10.50 -4.98
CA PHE A 214 -12.97 9.10 -5.42
C PHE A 214 -12.10 8.95 -6.69
N ASP A 215 -12.00 9.97 -7.51
CA ASP A 215 -11.17 10.02 -8.71
C ASP A 215 -9.68 10.30 -8.43
N GLU A 216 -9.36 10.71 -7.21
CA GLU A 216 -8.00 10.93 -6.75
C GLU A 216 -7.39 9.70 -6.03
N TYR A 217 -8.19 8.62 -5.81
CA TYR A 217 -7.71 7.43 -5.10
C TYR A 217 -6.69 6.67 -5.93
N ASP A 218 -5.49 6.57 -5.41
CA ASP A 218 -4.42 5.71 -5.94
C ASP A 218 -3.61 5.06 -4.80
N LEU A 219 -2.50 4.42 -5.14
CA LEU A 219 -1.64 3.74 -4.15
C LEU A 219 -1.14 4.68 -3.03
N ARG A 220 -1.09 6.00 -3.27
CA ARG A 220 -0.66 7.00 -2.29
C ARG A 220 -1.71 7.25 -1.21
N THR A 221 -2.96 6.89 -1.47
CA THR A 221 -4.04 6.86 -0.47
C THR A 221 -3.72 5.83 0.63
N ASP A 222 -3.26 4.64 0.24
CA ASP A 222 -2.82 3.61 1.19
C ASP A 222 -1.53 4.03 1.92
N LEU A 223 -0.59 4.70 1.24
CA LEU A 223 0.63 5.21 1.87
C LEU A 223 0.33 6.24 2.96
N TYR A 224 -0.67 7.14 2.76
CA TYR A 224 -1.11 8.04 3.81
C TYR A 224 -1.62 7.29 5.04
N SER A 225 -2.52 6.32 4.84
CA SER A 225 -3.09 5.52 5.93
C SER A 225 -2.02 4.68 6.65
N LEU A 226 -1.00 4.20 5.92
CA LEU A 226 0.18 3.55 6.50
C LEU A 226 1.00 4.53 7.34
N GLY A 227 1.25 5.75 6.83
CA GLY A 227 1.92 6.83 7.57
C GLY A 227 1.20 7.18 8.86
N ALA A 228 -0.14 7.33 8.80
CA ALA A 228 -0.98 7.59 9.98
C ALA A 228 -0.92 6.45 11.00
N THR A 229 -0.87 5.19 10.52
CA THR A 229 -0.70 4.01 11.38
C THR A 229 0.68 3.97 12.02
N ALA A 230 1.73 4.31 11.28
CA ALA A 230 3.10 4.40 11.79
C ALA A 230 3.25 5.52 12.82
N TRP A 231 2.66 6.68 12.56
CA TRP A 231 2.60 7.80 13.49
C TRP A 231 1.90 7.39 14.79
N ALA A 232 0.74 6.74 14.67
CA ALA A 232 -0.02 6.26 15.83
C ALA A 232 0.77 5.24 16.66
N LEU A 233 1.46 4.31 16.01
CA LEU A 233 2.32 3.33 16.70
C LEU A 233 3.49 4.03 17.41
N ALA A 234 4.20 4.92 16.72
CA ALA A 234 5.35 5.62 17.27
C ALA A 234 4.99 6.51 18.47
N THR A 235 3.81 7.13 18.45
CA THR A 235 3.35 8.00 19.52
C THR A 235 2.57 7.29 20.63
N GLY A 236 2.07 6.08 20.36
CA GLY A 236 1.12 5.39 21.24
C GLY A 236 -0.28 6.00 21.23
N ILE A 237 -0.57 6.98 20.34
CA ILE A 237 -1.83 7.70 20.28
C ILE A 237 -2.76 7.08 19.25
N HIS A 238 -3.98 6.77 19.66
CA HIS A 238 -5.03 6.26 18.79
C HIS A 238 -5.78 7.39 18.10
N LEU A 239 -5.61 7.54 16.78
CA LEU A 239 -6.12 8.70 16.03
C LEU A 239 -7.65 8.73 15.92
N ALA A 240 -8.33 7.57 15.97
CA ALA A 240 -9.78 7.51 15.83
C ALA A 240 -10.54 8.27 16.93
N ASP A 241 -9.90 8.47 18.09
CA ASP A 241 -10.49 9.10 19.26
C ASP A 241 -9.99 10.55 19.47
N ARG A 242 -9.28 11.11 18.48
CA ARG A 242 -8.59 12.41 18.58
C ARG A 242 -9.13 13.42 17.56
N GLU A 243 -10.40 13.80 17.74
CA GLU A 243 -11.07 14.78 16.85
C GLU A 243 -10.42 16.16 16.88
N GLU A 244 -9.76 16.52 17.97
CA GLU A 244 -9.03 17.77 18.13
C GLU A 244 -7.84 17.95 17.17
N LEU A 245 -7.34 16.85 16.62
CA LEU A 245 -6.30 16.87 15.57
C LEU A 245 -6.88 17.15 14.17
N MET A 246 -8.21 17.14 14.04
CA MET A 246 -8.88 17.42 12.80
C MET A 246 -9.06 18.92 12.60
N ARG A 247 -8.58 19.45 11.50
CA ARG A 247 -8.66 20.87 11.16
C ARG A 247 -8.99 21.06 9.68
N PRO A 248 -9.59 22.23 9.31
CA PRO A 248 -9.70 22.60 7.91
C PRO A 248 -8.35 23.13 7.41
N GLU A 249 -7.97 22.74 6.20
CA GLU A 249 -6.82 23.25 5.47
C GLU A 249 -7.17 23.29 3.98
N ASP A 250 -6.99 24.42 3.33
CA ASP A 250 -7.33 24.65 1.92
C ASP A 250 -8.75 24.19 1.52
N GLY A 251 -9.71 24.30 2.46
CA GLY A 251 -11.10 23.89 2.27
C GLY A 251 -11.39 22.42 2.58
N ASP A 252 -10.37 21.60 2.85
CA ASP A 252 -10.50 20.19 3.20
C ASP A 252 -10.35 19.95 4.70
N TRP A 253 -11.00 18.91 5.22
CA TRP A 253 -10.81 18.43 6.56
C TRP A 253 -9.71 17.39 6.60
N ILE A 254 -8.62 17.66 7.34
CA ILE A 254 -7.47 16.78 7.49
C ILE A 254 -7.10 16.57 8.95
N TYR A 255 -6.33 15.53 9.23
CA TYR A 255 -5.60 15.42 10.49
C TYR A 255 -4.27 16.17 10.37
N GLY A 256 -4.14 17.24 11.14
CA GLY A 256 -2.89 17.99 11.26
C GLY A 256 -1.94 17.28 12.22
N LEU A 257 -1.41 16.13 11.81
CA LEU A 257 -0.47 15.37 12.62
C LEU A 257 0.86 16.11 12.72
N PRO A 258 1.30 16.47 13.93
CA PRO A 258 2.57 17.15 14.12
C PRO A 258 3.74 16.16 13.94
N PRO A 259 4.97 16.67 13.72
CA PRO A 259 6.18 15.86 13.70
C PRO A 259 6.31 14.98 14.94
N LEU A 260 6.91 13.79 14.79
CA LEU A 260 7.11 12.85 15.91
C LEU A 260 7.94 13.46 17.04
N SER A 261 8.89 14.33 16.70
CA SER A 261 9.77 15.05 17.65
C SER A 261 8.99 15.97 18.61
N GLU A 262 7.83 16.48 18.24
CA GLU A 262 6.98 17.29 19.13
C GLU A 262 6.39 16.47 20.30
N TYR A 263 6.25 15.17 20.14
CA TYR A 263 5.78 14.26 21.20
C TYR A 263 6.88 13.75 22.13
N ARG A 264 8.07 14.37 22.10
CA ARG A 264 9.25 13.96 22.90
C ARG A 264 9.66 12.50 22.68
N ILE A 265 9.35 11.95 21.51
CA ILE A 265 9.73 10.62 21.11
C ILE A 265 11.17 10.68 20.62
N LYS A 266 12.02 9.83 21.18
CA LYS A 266 13.35 9.63 20.62
C LYS A 266 13.24 8.80 19.36
N CYS A 267 13.19 9.46 18.22
CA CYS A 267 13.23 8.80 16.91
C CYS A 267 14.34 9.43 16.06
N SER A 268 14.82 8.65 15.11
CA SER A 268 15.75 9.16 14.11
C SER A 268 15.06 10.18 13.21
N ARG A 269 15.85 11.06 12.63
CA ARG A 269 15.39 12.00 11.62
C ARG A 269 14.82 11.25 10.40
N GLU A 270 15.43 10.14 10.05
CA GLU A 270 15.02 9.27 8.95
C GLU A 270 13.62 8.70 9.16
N LEU A 271 13.26 8.28 10.38
CA LEU A 271 11.92 7.81 10.70
C LEU A 271 10.90 8.94 10.58
N GLU A 272 11.17 10.08 11.19
CA GLU A 272 10.29 11.24 11.13
C GLU A 272 10.05 11.69 9.69
N GLU A 273 11.11 11.88 8.91
CA GLU A 273 10.99 12.29 7.50
C GLU A 273 10.24 11.26 6.66
N THR A 274 10.45 9.96 6.91
CA THR A 274 9.73 8.89 6.20
C THR A 274 8.23 8.92 6.52
N VAL A 275 7.87 8.98 7.80
CA VAL A 275 6.47 9.01 8.24
C VAL A 275 5.79 10.28 7.75
N MET A 276 6.40 11.45 7.96
CA MET A 276 5.81 12.73 7.58
C MET A 276 5.70 12.91 6.07
N SER A 277 6.59 12.33 5.27
CA SER A 277 6.47 12.36 3.80
C SER A 277 5.23 11.63 3.29
N MET A 278 4.80 10.55 3.96
CA MET A 278 3.58 9.82 3.62
C MET A 278 2.31 10.59 4.03
N LEU A 279 2.40 11.46 5.03
CA LEU A 279 1.28 12.22 5.61
C LEU A 279 1.01 13.55 4.91
N HIS A 280 1.64 13.82 3.78
CA HIS A 280 1.40 15.07 3.07
C HIS A 280 -0.06 15.16 2.61
N ILE A 281 -0.68 16.36 2.76
CA ILE A 281 -2.08 16.60 2.36
C ILE A 281 -2.26 16.35 0.85
N ASP A 282 -1.36 16.91 0.03
CA ASP A 282 -1.34 16.73 -1.42
C ASP A 282 -0.76 15.35 -1.76
N PRO A 283 -1.54 14.43 -2.38
CA PRO A 283 -1.04 13.13 -2.79
C PRO A 283 0.18 13.20 -3.70
N GLU A 284 0.30 14.27 -4.51
CA GLU A 284 1.41 14.44 -5.44
C GLU A 284 2.76 14.71 -4.73
N ARG A 285 2.72 15.11 -3.46
CA ARG A 285 3.93 15.32 -2.64
C ARG A 285 4.27 14.13 -1.75
N ARG A 286 3.41 13.09 -1.74
CA ARG A 286 3.74 11.83 -1.06
C ARG A 286 4.72 11.01 -1.90
N PRO A 287 5.40 10.01 -1.30
CA PRO A 287 6.15 9.02 -2.07
C PRO A 287 5.30 8.44 -3.20
N GLY A 288 5.87 8.34 -4.38
CA GLY A 288 5.15 7.92 -5.58
C GLY A 288 4.91 6.41 -5.68
N SER A 289 5.50 5.61 -4.79
CA SER A 289 5.35 4.16 -4.81
C SER A 289 5.69 3.54 -3.46
N VAL A 290 5.17 2.32 -3.22
CA VAL A 290 5.59 1.45 -2.10
C VAL A 290 7.09 1.21 -2.12
N ALA A 291 7.65 1.02 -3.31
CA ALA A 291 9.08 0.75 -3.49
C ALA A 291 9.96 1.91 -3.02
N GLU A 292 9.54 3.15 -3.22
CA GLU A 292 10.25 4.33 -2.72
C GLU A 292 10.33 4.35 -1.18
N VAL A 293 9.21 4.09 -0.50
CA VAL A 293 9.18 4.03 0.97
C VAL A 293 9.99 2.82 1.47
N MET A 294 9.87 1.66 0.80
CA MET A 294 10.60 0.44 1.16
C MET A 294 12.12 0.65 1.10
N ALA A 295 12.62 1.47 0.17
CA ALA A 295 14.04 1.78 0.10
C ALA A 295 14.52 2.58 1.33
N ARG A 296 13.74 3.57 1.77
CA ARG A 296 14.04 4.31 3.00
C ARG A 296 14.08 3.38 4.20
N VAL A 297 13.09 2.49 4.30
CA VAL A 297 13.00 1.48 5.38
C VAL A 297 14.22 0.55 5.36
N ARG A 298 14.60 0.03 4.20
CA ARG A 298 15.77 -0.86 4.07
C ARG A 298 17.06 -0.16 4.44
N ALA A 299 17.26 1.08 4.00
CA ALA A 299 18.42 1.88 4.33
C ALA A 299 18.51 2.09 5.85
N ALA A 300 17.42 2.47 6.50
CA ALA A 300 17.37 2.67 7.95
C ALA A 300 17.70 1.38 8.72
N ILE A 301 17.13 0.23 8.33
CA ILE A 301 17.37 -1.07 8.98
C ILE A 301 18.81 -1.53 8.76
N SER A 302 19.41 -1.29 7.58
CA SER A 302 20.77 -1.72 7.26
C SER A 302 21.86 -0.77 7.77
N GLY A 303 21.48 0.43 8.24
CA GLY A 303 22.43 1.50 8.56
C GLY A 303 23.14 2.10 7.33
N ALA A 304 22.70 1.78 6.13
CA ALA A 304 23.23 2.34 4.89
C ALA A 304 22.63 3.71 4.60
N PRO A 305 23.40 4.70 4.10
CA PRO A 305 22.84 5.98 3.74
C PRO A 305 21.77 5.81 2.64
N TYR A 306 20.62 6.42 2.85
CA TYR A 306 19.52 6.41 1.87
C TYR A 306 19.76 7.52 0.82
N ALA A 307 19.77 7.14 -0.45
CA ALA A 307 19.97 8.07 -1.56
C ALA A 307 18.72 8.92 -1.91
N ALA A 308 17.81 9.17 -0.96
CA ALA A 308 16.61 10.01 -1.17
C ALA A 308 16.95 11.46 -1.56
N ASP A 309 18.12 11.93 -1.19
CA ASP A 309 18.57 13.27 -1.56
C ASP A 309 18.72 13.46 -3.06
N ALA A 310 18.93 12.37 -3.83
CA ALA A 310 19.10 12.45 -5.27
C ALA A 310 17.83 12.96 -6.00
N MET A 311 16.62 12.48 -5.63
CA MET A 311 15.38 12.96 -6.27
C MET A 311 15.03 14.39 -5.86
N THR A 312 15.23 14.71 -4.58
CA THR A 312 15.02 16.08 -4.08
C THR A 312 16.08 17.02 -4.65
N ALA A 313 17.32 16.56 -4.80
CA ALA A 313 18.39 17.31 -5.47
C ALA A 313 18.13 17.46 -6.97
N LEU A 314 17.67 16.40 -7.66
CA LEU A 314 17.30 16.46 -9.08
C LEU A 314 16.09 17.40 -9.30
N ARG A 315 15.08 17.37 -8.44
CA ARG A 315 13.94 18.31 -8.51
C ARG A 315 14.30 19.75 -8.10
N ARG A 316 15.38 19.96 -7.37
CA ARG A 316 15.94 21.28 -7.02
C ARG A 316 16.98 21.76 -8.03
N SER A 317 17.17 21.06 -9.14
CA SER A 317 18.08 21.53 -10.18
C SER A 317 17.68 22.93 -10.64
N ASN A 318 18.68 23.78 -10.88
CA ASN A 318 18.54 25.20 -11.26
C ASN A 318 17.93 25.36 -12.67
N VAL A 319 16.78 24.76 -12.91
CA VAL A 319 16.05 24.86 -14.18
C VAL A 319 15.05 26.00 -14.06
N THR A 320 15.25 27.02 -14.85
CA THR A 320 14.32 28.17 -14.90
C THR A 320 13.15 27.91 -15.86
N ASP A 321 12.02 28.55 -15.64
CA ASP A 321 10.85 28.45 -16.53
C ASP A 321 11.20 28.85 -17.98
N ASP A 322 12.07 29.85 -18.17
CA ASP A 322 12.53 30.29 -19.50
C ASP A 322 13.35 29.22 -20.21
N GLU A 323 14.20 28.49 -19.49
CA GLU A 323 14.96 27.35 -20.05
C GLU A 323 14.03 26.22 -20.48
N VAL A 324 12.99 25.93 -19.64
CA VAL A 324 11.98 24.92 -19.97
C VAL A 324 11.18 25.31 -21.21
N ASP A 325 10.74 26.56 -21.31
CA ASP A 325 9.98 27.06 -22.48
C ASP A 325 10.84 27.03 -23.75
N THR A 326 12.12 27.39 -23.63
CA THR A 326 13.09 27.31 -24.73
C THR A 326 13.29 25.85 -25.18
N LEU A 327 13.43 24.93 -24.22
CA LEU A 327 13.58 23.51 -24.52
C LEU A 327 12.31 22.97 -25.21
N ILE A 328 11.13 23.21 -24.65
CA ILE A 328 9.85 22.73 -25.21
C ILE A 328 9.64 23.23 -26.63
N THR A 329 10.03 24.50 -26.90
CA THR A 329 9.91 25.07 -28.22
C THR A 329 10.89 24.44 -29.23
N SER A 330 12.02 23.94 -28.75
CA SER A 330 13.05 23.27 -29.57
C SER A 330 12.79 21.79 -29.83
N LEU A 331 11.77 21.16 -29.16
CA LEU A 331 11.43 19.77 -29.38
C LEU A 331 10.86 19.55 -30.78
N VAL A 332 11.41 18.58 -31.48
CA VAL A 332 11.00 18.20 -32.84
C VAL A 332 9.76 17.31 -32.81
N ASP A 333 9.59 16.51 -31.76
CA ASP A 333 8.44 15.63 -31.60
C ASP A 333 7.20 16.41 -31.11
N PRO A 334 6.15 16.57 -31.96
CA PRO A 334 4.96 17.34 -31.59
C PRO A 334 4.21 16.77 -30.38
N LEU A 335 4.23 15.42 -30.21
CA LEU A 335 3.59 14.76 -29.09
C LEU A 335 4.30 15.09 -27.77
N LEU A 336 5.63 15.03 -27.75
CA LEU A 336 6.41 15.41 -26.58
C LEU A 336 6.27 16.88 -26.25
N SER A 337 6.31 17.76 -27.26
CA SER A 337 6.10 19.19 -27.08
C SER A 337 4.73 19.49 -26.47
N ALA A 338 3.66 18.84 -26.95
CA ALA A 338 2.31 19.01 -26.43
C ALA A 338 2.18 18.51 -24.97
N LEU A 339 2.81 17.37 -24.64
CA LEU A 339 2.80 16.81 -23.29
C LEU A 339 3.59 17.68 -22.31
N CYS A 340 4.75 18.15 -22.70
CA CYS A 340 5.61 19.01 -21.87
C CYS A 340 4.97 20.37 -21.55
N ARG A 341 4.01 20.83 -22.35
CA ARG A 341 3.24 22.06 -22.11
C ARG A 341 2.16 21.90 -21.03
N GLN A 342 1.82 20.68 -20.62
CA GLN A 342 0.81 20.47 -19.56
C GLN A 342 1.32 21.02 -18.22
N PRO A 343 0.49 21.75 -17.45
CA PRO A 343 0.95 22.43 -16.22
C PRO A 343 1.61 21.50 -15.18
N GLY A 344 1.14 20.26 -15.07
CA GLY A 344 1.70 19.27 -14.14
C GLY A 344 3.07 18.73 -14.51
N PHE A 345 3.56 18.93 -15.75
CA PHE A 345 4.82 18.40 -16.23
C PHE A 345 6.03 19.26 -15.87
N ARG A 346 5.85 20.58 -15.69
CA ARG A 346 6.98 21.53 -15.47
C ARG A 346 7.86 21.18 -14.28
N ARG A 347 7.30 20.64 -13.23
CA ARG A 347 8.03 20.25 -12.00
C ARG A 347 8.91 19.01 -12.16
N HIS A 348 8.81 18.31 -13.27
CA HIS A 348 9.52 17.06 -13.51
C HIS A 348 10.75 17.23 -14.43
N PHE A 349 10.99 18.45 -14.93
CA PHE A 349 12.14 18.74 -15.77
C PHE A 349 13.41 18.75 -14.94
N VAL A 350 14.45 18.10 -15.48
CA VAL A 350 15.79 18.08 -14.91
C VAL A 350 16.82 18.29 -16.01
N LYS A 351 17.89 18.96 -15.66
CA LYS A 351 19.04 19.20 -16.52
C LYS A 351 20.26 18.54 -15.90
N PHE A 352 20.99 17.79 -16.68
CA PHE A 352 22.23 17.16 -16.28
C PHE A 352 23.36 17.79 -17.06
N ASP A 353 24.44 18.13 -16.37
CA ASP A 353 25.67 18.62 -16.97
C ASP A 353 26.53 17.46 -17.48
N ASP A 354 27.56 17.79 -18.26
CA ASP A 354 28.47 16.79 -18.82
C ASP A 354 29.08 15.91 -17.71
N ASN A 355 29.12 14.59 -17.94
CA ASN A 355 29.59 13.59 -16.99
C ASN A 355 28.75 13.38 -15.74
N GLU A 356 27.63 14.07 -15.54
CA GLU A 356 26.78 13.88 -14.41
C GLU A 356 26.07 12.52 -14.47
N VAL A 357 26.00 11.82 -13.31
CA VAL A 357 25.39 10.51 -13.19
C VAL A 357 23.89 10.67 -12.89
N LEU A 358 23.05 10.15 -13.77
CA LEU A 358 21.61 10.13 -13.61
C LEU A 358 21.17 9.07 -12.58
N CYS A 359 21.79 7.90 -12.63
CA CYS A 359 21.64 6.83 -11.64
C CYS A 359 22.81 5.84 -11.76
N ALA A 360 23.18 5.18 -10.66
CA ALA A 360 24.31 4.24 -10.63
C ALA A 360 23.84 2.78 -10.72
N GLU A 361 24.65 1.92 -11.33
CA GLU A 361 24.45 0.46 -11.35
C GLU A 361 24.38 -0.09 -9.93
N GLY A 362 23.42 -0.99 -9.67
CA GLY A 362 23.18 -1.55 -8.34
C GLY A 362 22.36 -0.67 -7.42
N GLU A 363 22.16 0.61 -7.74
CA GLU A 363 21.33 1.53 -6.97
C GLU A 363 19.87 1.10 -7.00
N HIS A 364 19.19 1.21 -5.86
CA HIS A 364 17.74 1.11 -5.78
C HIS A 364 17.13 2.47 -6.06
N SER A 365 16.62 2.64 -7.25
CA SER A 365 16.10 3.92 -7.73
C SER A 365 14.74 3.69 -8.40
N TYR A 366 13.76 4.52 -8.05
CA TYR A 366 12.34 4.30 -8.32
C TYR A 366 11.77 5.28 -9.34
N TYR A 367 12.60 5.86 -10.16
CA TYR A 367 12.20 6.81 -11.19
C TYR A 367 12.82 6.47 -12.54
N ALA A 368 12.06 6.72 -13.60
CA ALA A 368 12.48 6.64 -14.97
C ALA A 368 12.77 8.04 -15.51
N PHE A 369 13.60 8.12 -16.54
CA PHE A 369 13.88 9.33 -17.25
C PHE A 369 13.30 9.26 -18.66
N LEU A 370 12.53 10.26 -19.03
CA LEU A 370 12.13 10.49 -20.42
C LEU A 370 13.10 11.52 -21.00
N LEU A 371 14.05 11.08 -21.81
CA LEU A 371 15.05 11.95 -22.42
C LEU A 371 14.37 12.88 -23.42
N LEU A 372 14.55 14.18 -23.25
CA LEU A 372 14.01 15.21 -24.14
C LEU A 372 15.08 15.72 -25.09
N ARG A 373 16.33 15.84 -24.61
CA ARG A 373 17.45 16.35 -25.40
C ARG A 373 18.77 15.86 -24.82
N GLY A 374 19.77 15.69 -25.67
CA GLY A 374 21.13 15.28 -25.27
C GLY A 374 21.41 13.80 -25.49
N THR A 375 22.48 13.32 -24.89
CA THR A 375 22.94 11.95 -24.99
C THR A 375 23.25 11.41 -23.61
N VAL A 376 22.84 10.16 -23.34
CA VAL A 376 23.09 9.43 -22.09
C VAL A 376 23.88 8.16 -22.41
N LEU A 377 25.01 7.99 -21.74
CA LEU A 377 25.81 6.77 -21.75
C LEU A 377 25.21 5.76 -20.84
N VAL A 378 25.11 4.51 -21.27
CA VAL A 378 24.71 3.36 -20.46
C VAL A 378 25.96 2.53 -20.20
N GLU A 379 26.35 2.45 -18.91
CA GLU A 379 27.59 1.77 -18.50
C GLU A 379 27.23 0.56 -17.62
N ARG A 380 27.94 -0.57 -17.82
CA ARG A 380 27.87 -1.74 -16.93
C ARG A 380 29.29 -2.11 -16.50
N ASN A 381 29.47 -2.33 -15.19
CA ASN A 381 30.77 -2.62 -14.61
C ASN A 381 31.85 -1.59 -15.06
N GLY A 382 31.46 -0.31 -15.13
CA GLY A 382 32.34 0.79 -15.53
C GLY A 382 32.70 0.83 -17.03
N ARG A 383 32.03 0.05 -17.88
CA ARG A 383 32.24 0.04 -19.32
C ARG A 383 31.01 0.53 -20.07
N GLU A 384 31.22 1.40 -21.04
CA GLU A 384 30.15 1.83 -21.94
C GLU A 384 29.58 0.63 -22.72
N VAL A 385 28.30 0.42 -22.63
CA VAL A 385 27.58 -0.63 -23.35
C VAL A 385 26.82 -0.05 -24.53
N THR A 386 26.25 1.16 -24.38
CA THR A 386 25.50 1.82 -25.44
C THR A 386 25.32 3.30 -25.12
N ARG A 387 24.97 4.07 -26.15
CA ARG A 387 24.57 5.48 -26.05
C ARG A 387 23.10 5.60 -26.42
N VAL A 388 22.37 6.37 -25.66
CA VAL A 388 20.97 6.70 -25.95
C VAL A 388 20.93 8.19 -26.28
N THR A 389 20.53 8.49 -27.49
CA THR A 389 20.40 9.86 -27.98
C THR A 389 19.02 10.02 -28.59
N GLY A 390 18.43 11.20 -28.46
CA GLY A 390 17.18 11.57 -29.13
C GLY A 390 15.98 11.65 -28.21
N GLU A 391 15.02 12.42 -28.68
CA GLU A 391 13.80 12.76 -27.98
C GLU A 391 12.89 11.54 -27.78
N GLY A 392 12.28 11.44 -26.60
CA GLY A 392 11.28 10.42 -26.26
C GLY A 392 11.85 9.05 -25.90
N SER A 393 13.17 8.97 -25.64
CA SER A 393 13.78 7.73 -25.16
C SER A 393 13.57 7.58 -23.66
N PHE A 394 13.04 6.41 -23.23
CA PHE A 394 12.92 6.07 -21.83
C PHE A 394 14.18 5.37 -21.33
N LEU A 395 14.60 5.73 -20.11
CA LEU A 395 15.77 5.21 -19.42
C LEU A 395 15.42 4.86 -17.99
N GLY A 396 15.90 3.71 -17.49
CA GLY A 396 15.67 3.26 -16.13
C GLY A 396 14.26 2.73 -15.85
N GLU A 397 13.40 2.62 -16.86
CA GLU A 397 12.02 2.18 -16.77
C GLU A 397 11.87 0.75 -16.21
N VAL A 398 12.82 -0.14 -16.49
CA VAL A 398 12.80 -1.53 -15.99
C VAL A 398 12.87 -1.54 -14.47
N ALA A 399 13.87 -0.89 -13.88
CA ALA A 399 14.02 -0.82 -12.43
C ALA A 399 12.81 -0.14 -11.76
N THR A 400 12.29 0.92 -12.41
CA THR A 400 11.14 1.67 -11.91
C THR A 400 9.85 0.83 -11.88
N LEU A 401 9.60 0.03 -12.92
CA LEU A 401 8.38 -0.79 -13.03
C LEU A 401 8.49 -2.14 -12.29
N THR A 402 9.72 -2.64 -12.07
CA THR A 402 9.93 -3.95 -11.46
C THR A 402 10.46 -3.89 -10.03
N SER A 403 10.75 -2.68 -9.53
CA SER A 403 11.38 -2.46 -8.22
C SER A 403 12.71 -3.21 -8.02
N LEU A 404 13.41 -3.53 -9.13
CA LEU A 404 14.74 -4.12 -9.11
C LEU A 404 15.82 -3.04 -9.05
N SER A 405 17.02 -3.42 -8.62
CA SER A 405 18.19 -2.53 -8.69
C SER A 405 18.50 -2.12 -10.13
N ARG A 406 19.12 -0.96 -10.30
CA ARG A 406 19.60 -0.49 -11.60
C ARG A 406 20.56 -1.50 -12.22
N THR A 407 20.29 -1.88 -13.45
CA THR A 407 21.12 -2.83 -14.20
C THR A 407 22.29 -2.18 -14.92
N ALA A 408 22.41 -0.85 -14.84
CA ALA A 408 23.45 -0.06 -15.48
C ALA A 408 23.53 1.34 -14.85
N THR A 409 24.71 1.95 -14.92
CA THR A 409 24.90 3.38 -14.65
C THR A 409 24.46 4.19 -15.88
N LEU A 410 23.71 5.25 -15.65
CA LEU A 410 23.35 6.23 -16.68
C LEU A 410 24.13 7.53 -16.43
N ARG A 411 24.84 8.02 -17.43
CA ARG A 411 25.67 9.21 -17.35
C ARG A 411 25.42 10.14 -18.51
N ALA A 412 25.34 11.45 -18.28
CA ALA A 412 25.19 12.43 -19.32
C ALA A 412 26.50 12.56 -20.13
N ALA A 413 26.40 12.61 -21.46
CA ALA A 413 27.46 12.93 -22.37
C ALA A 413 27.15 14.27 -23.03
N GLY A 414 27.70 15.34 -22.48
CA GLY A 414 27.24 16.69 -22.70
C GLY A 414 25.99 17.02 -21.90
N THR A 415 25.43 18.20 -22.11
CA THR A 415 24.20 18.60 -21.43
C THR A 415 23.03 17.72 -21.88
N ALA A 416 22.31 17.09 -20.92
CA ALA A 416 21.14 16.29 -21.15
C ALA A 416 19.90 16.84 -20.40
N TRP A 417 18.74 16.78 -21.04
CA TRP A 417 17.47 17.20 -20.47
C TRP A 417 16.51 16.02 -20.42
N ALA A 418 15.88 15.83 -19.29
CA ALA A 418 14.92 14.76 -19.13
C ALA A 418 13.71 15.20 -18.28
N VAL A 419 12.63 14.44 -18.39
CA VAL A 419 11.52 14.43 -17.42
C VAL A 419 11.73 13.24 -16.51
N VAL A 420 11.72 13.47 -15.21
CA VAL A 420 11.82 12.41 -14.19
C VAL A 420 10.45 11.99 -13.76
N LEU A 421 10.14 10.69 -13.84
CA LEU A 421 8.84 10.11 -13.51
C LEU A 421 9.04 8.96 -12.51
N ASN A 422 8.34 9.00 -11.39
CA ASN A 422 8.24 7.82 -10.53
C ASN A 422 7.32 6.75 -11.15
N ALA A 423 7.19 5.58 -10.52
CA ALA A 423 6.41 4.47 -11.08
C ALA A 423 4.94 4.84 -11.34
N ALA A 424 4.28 5.54 -10.41
CA ALA A 424 2.88 5.96 -10.57
C ALA A 424 2.70 7.05 -11.62
N GLU A 425 3.65 7.99 -11.67
CA GLU A 425 3.69 9.03 -12.71
C GLU A 425 3.93 8.43 -14.09
N LEU A 426 4.86 7.44 -14.20
CA LEU A 426 5.11 6.72 -15.44
C LEU A 426 3.88 5.92 -15.89
N GLU A 427 3.21 5.21 -14.99
CA GLU A 427 1.99 4.45 -15.29
C GLU A 427 0.88 5.37 -15.77
N ARG A 428 0.61 6.47 -15.07
CA ARG A 428 -0.38 7.50 -15.50
C ARG A 428 -0.01 8.08 -16.85
N PHE A 429 1.26 8.41 -17.04
CA PHE A 429 1.75 8.95 -18.29
C PHE A 429 1.49 8.01 -19.47
N VAL A 430 1.79 6.73 -19.30
CA VAL A 430 1.60 5.69 -20.31
C VAL A 430 0.11 5.42 -20.58
N THR A 431 -0.72 5.36 -19.54
CA THR A 431 -2.18 5.11 -19.67
C THR A 431 -2.93 6.28 -20.26
N SER A 432 -2.56 7.51 -19.90
CA SER A 432 -3.18 8.73 -20.45
C SER A 432 -2.71 9.04 -21.88
N ASN A 433 -1.59 8.48 -22.30
CA ASN A 433 -0.97 8.72 -23.60
C ASN A 433 -0.60 7.41 -24.31
N PRO A 434 -1.56 6.69 -24.92
CA PRO A 434 -1.32 5.36 -25.48
C PRO A 434 -0.20 5.30 -26.53
N ALA A 435 0.00 6.37 -27.29
CA ALA A 435 1.09 6.47 -28.27
C ALA A 435 2.47 6.42 -27.59
N MET A 436 2.61 7.05 -26.40
CA MET A 436 3.83 6.99 -25.61
C MET A 436 3.99 5.62 -24.95
N GLY A 437 2.88 5.02 -24.48
CA GLY A 437 2.89 3.64 -23.99
C GLY A 437 3.45 2.66 -25.01
N LEU A 438 3.05 2.75 -26.26
CA LEU A 438 3.62 1.95 -27.35
C LEU A 438 5.13 2.20 -27.55
N ARG A 439 5.61 3.43 -27.37
CA ARG A 439 7.06 3.74 -27.42
C ARG A 439 7.82 3.05 -26.28
N VAL A 440 7.30 3.08 -25.05
CA VAL A 440 7.88 2.37 -23.90
C VAL A 440 7.98 0.87 -24.21
N ILE A 441 6.87 0.24 -24.62
CA ILE A 441 6.83 -1.19 -24.95
C ILE A 441 7.82 -1.53 -26.06
N ARG A 442 7.90 -0.74 -27.14
CA ARG A 442 8.86 -0.97 -28.22
C ARG A 442 10.31 -0.82 -27.73
N SER A 443 10.59 0.14 -26.86
CA SER A 443 11.93 0.34 -26.27
C SER A 443 12.32 -0.88 -25.44
N LEU A 444 11.43 -1.35 -24.56
CA LEU A 444 11.63 -2.55 -23.75
C LEU A 444 11.86 -3.80 -24.62
N ALA A 445 11.02 -4.02 -25.62
CA ALA A 445 11.12 -5.17 -26.52
C ALA A 445 12.49 -5.18 -27.28
N ARG A 446 12.95 -4.03 -27.77
CA ARG A 446 14.26 -3.91 -28.43
C ARG A 446 15.43 -4.20 -27.49
N ARG A 447 15.32 -3.86 -26.20
CA ARG A 447 16.38 -4.13 -25.21
C ARG A 447 16.40 -5.59 -24.80
N LEU A 448 15.22 -6.22 -24.60
CA LEU A 448 15.10 -7.64 -24.29
C LEU A 448 15.63 -8.52 -25.44
N SER A 449 15.37 -8.15 -26.69
CA SER A 449 15.85 -8.89 -27.85
C SER A 449 17.39 -8.81 -28.08
N LYS A 450 18.07 -7.83 -27.45
CA LYS A 450 19.53 -7.67 -27.53
C LYS A 450 20.27 -8.32 -26.36
N GLN A 451 19.59 -8.91 -25.37
CA GLN A 451 20.26 -9.66 -24.31
C GLN A 451 20.65 -11.05 -24.85
N PRO A 452 21.93 -11.46 -24.75
CA PRO A 452 22.32 -12.82 -25.08
C PRO A 452 21.58 -13.78 -24.14
N PRO A 453 21.21 -15.01 -24.60
CA PRO A 453 20.53 -15.99 -23.77
C PRO A 453 21.36 -16.26 -22.52
N SER A 454 20.74 -16.14 -21.35
CA SER A 454 21.38 -16.42 -20.06
C SER A 454 21.91 -17.86 -20.07
N SER A 455 23.21 -18.02 -19.94
CA SER A 455 23.88 -19.31 -19.71
C SER A 455 23.53 -19.82 -18.30
N LYS A 456 22.31 -20.32 -18.12
CA LYS A 456 21.93 -21.18 -17.00
C LYS A 456 21.35 -22.47 -17.57
N GLY A 457 22.19 -23.48 -17.57
CA GLY A 457 21.74 -24.83 -17.90
C GLY A 457 22.84 -25.71 -18.46
N ARG A 458 23.85 -25.99 -17.66
CA ARG A 458 24.69 -27.20 -17.71
C ARG A 458 25.61 -27.20 -16.50
N GLU A 459 25.13 -27.80 -15.43
CA GLU A 459 25.83 -28.81 -14.62
C GLU A 459 24.85 -29.32 -13.56
#